data_a13bb0ff3beecb50a016b198dbe4c473
#
_entry.id   a13bb0ff3beecb50a016b198dbe4c473
#
_cell.length_a   1.000
_cell.length_b   1.000
_cell.length_c   1.000
_cell.angle_alpha   90.00
_cell.angle_beta   90.00
_cell.angle_gamma   90.00
#
_symmetry.space_group_name_H-M   'P 1'
#
loop_
_entity.id
_entity.type
_entity.pdbx_description
1 polymer ?
#
loop_
_entity_poly.entity_id
_entity_poly.type
_entity_poly.pdbx_seq_one_letter_code
_entity_poly.pdbx_strand_id
1 'polypeptide(L)'
;MTKIKIMSVRDEDMPYIKAWAEKHHVEVDITKEALTDDNVEGVAGYDGLSLSQQIPLSEHVYKRLNELGIKQIAQRSAGFDTYDLELANKYNLIVSNVPSYSPNSIAEFAVNQAINVVRHFNQIQTKVREHDFRWEPTILSKSIKDLKVAVIGKGRIGRVVADIFANGYQSDVVAYDPFPNAKIATYVDYKDT
;
A
#
# COMPACT_ATOMS: atom_id res chain seq x y z
N MET A 1 -22.81 13.64 -20.31
CA MET A 1 -22.69 12.99 -18.98
C MET A 1 -21.34 12.31 -18.96
N THR A 2 -20.54 12.54 -17.94
CA THR A 2 -19.19 11.97 -17.87
C THR A 2 -19.27 10.45 -17.74
N LYS A 3 -18.47 9.73 -18.53
CA LYS A 3 -18.40 8.26 -18.54
C LYS A 3 -17.03 7.79 -18.07
N ILE A 4 -16.99 6.91 -17.07
CA ILE A 4 -15.75 6.39 -16.52
C ILE A 4 -15.74 4.86 -16.61
N LYS A 5 -14.68 4.32 -17.19
CA LYS A 5 -14.38 2.89 -17.13
C LYS A 5 -13.62 2.58 -15.84
N ILE A 6 -14.12 1.63 -15.06
CA ILE A 6 -13.52 1.21 -13.80
C ILE A 6 -13.13 -0.27 -13.93
N MET A 7 -11.85 -0.56 -13.89
CA MET A 7 -11.32 -1.91 -14.11
C MET A 7 -10.61 -2.45 -12.85
N SER A 8 -10.37 -3.75 -12.80
CA SER A 8 -9.81 -4.46 -11.64
C SER A 8 -10.62 -4.22 -10.36
N VAL A 9 -11.94 -4.24 -10.46
CA VAL A 9 -12.86 -3.98 -9.35
C VAL A 9 -13.06 -5.26 -8.54
N ARG A 10 -13.04 -5.15 -7.22
CA ARG A 10 -13.38 -6.20 -6.28
C ARG A 10 -14.84 -6.09 -5.83
N ASP A 11 -15.41 -7.16 -5.32
CA ASP A 11 -16.81 -7.14 -4.87
C ASP A 11 -17.04 -6.14 -3.73
N GLU A 12 -16.06 -5.99 -2.84
CA GLU A 12 -16.09 -5.00 -1.76
C GLU A 12 -16.04 -3.54 -2.23
N ASP A 13 -15.54 -3.25 -3.43
CA ASP A 13 -15.49 -1.90 -4.00
C ASP A 13 -16.86 -1.44 -4.53
N MET A 14 -17.70 -2.40 -4.95
CA MET A 14 -18.94 -2.14 -5.69
C MET A 14 -19.92 -1.19 -4.98
N PRO A 15 -20.21 -1.30 -3.68
CA PRO A 15 -21.12 -0.39 -2.99
C PRO A 15 -20.64 1.06 -3.03
N TYR A 16 -19.32 1.25 -2.85
CA TYR A 16 -18.70 2.58 -2.81
C TYR A 16 -18.67 3.23 -4.20
N ILE A 17 -18.35 2.45 -5.23
CA ILE A 17 -18.36 2.94 -6.63
C ILE A 17 -19.77 3.38 -7.03
N LYS A 18 -20.79 2.57 -6.74
CA LYS A 18 -22.19 2.89 -7.08
C LYS A 18 -22.67 4.15 -6.34
N ALA A 19 -22.43 4.24 -5.03
CA ALA A 19 -22.81 5.40 -4.24
C ALA A 19 -22.10 6.69 -4.71
N TRP A 20 -20.82 6.58 -5.08
CA TRP A 20 -20.06 7.70 -5.63
C TRP A 20 -20.61 8.13 -7.00
N ALA A 21 -20.86 7.18 -7.91
CA ALA A 21 -21.35 7.44 -9.24
C ALA A 21 -22.75 8.14 -9.21
N GLU A 22 -23.64 7.66 -8.34
CA GLU A 22 -24.96 8.26 -8.11
C GLU A 22 -24.83 9.70 -7.57
N LYS A 23 -24.04 9.87 -6.52
CA LYS A 23 -23.81 11.17 -5.88
C LYS A 23 -23.29 12.24 -6.84
N HIS A 24 -22.43 11.84 -7.78
CA HIS A 24 -21.76 12.76 -8.71
C HIS A 24 -22.37 12.76 -10.12
N HIS A 25 -23.44 12.03 -10.33
CA HIS A 25 -24.12 11.91 -11.63
C HIS A 25 -23.16 11.48 -12.77
N VAL A 26 -22.32 10.48 -12.49
CA VAL A 26 -21.34 9.92 -13.42
C VAL A 26 -21.82 8.55 -13.89
N GLU A 27 -21.75 8.30 -15.19
CA GLU A 27 -21.96 6.97 -15.76
C GLU A 27 -20.70 6.13 -15.55
N VAL A 28 -20.83 4.96 -14.94
CA VAL A 28 -19.70 4.05 -14.69
C VAL A 28 -19.94 2.70 -15.35
N ASP A 29 -18.92 2.21 -16.05
CA ASP A 29 -18.86 0.84 -16.54
C ASP A 29 -17.77 0.09 -15.76
N ILE A 30 -18.14 -1.04 -15.17
CA ILE A 30 -17.36 -1.72 -14.15
C ILE A 30 -16.98 -3.12 -14.63
N THR A 31 -15.69 -3.47 -14.55
CA THR A 31 -15.21 -4.82 -14.81
C THR A 31 -14.18 -5.28 -13.76
N LYS A 32 -14.13 -6.59 -13.53
CA LYS A 32 -13.09 -7.23 -12.69
C LYS A 32 -11.79 -7.45 -13.43
N GLU A 33 -11.79 -7.34 -14.74
CA GLU A 33 -10.60 -7.53 -15.57
C GLU A 33 -9.58 -6.41 -15.35
N ALA A 34 -8.30 -6.77 -15.39
CA ALA A 34 -7.21 -5.80 -15.47
C ALA A 34 -7.09 -5.25 -16.88
N LEU A 35 -6.52 -4.05 -17.01
CA LEU A 35 -6.20 -3.47 -18.31
C LEU A 35 -4.99 -4.18 -18.91
N THR A 36 -5.12 -4.60 -20.17
CA THR A 36 -4.09 -5.32 -20.94
C THR A 36 -4.10 -4.87 -22.40
N ASP A 37 -3.14 -5.36 -23.18
CA ASP A 37 -3.08 -5.14 -24.62
C ASP A 37 -4.34 -5.68 -25.34
N ASP A 38 -4.90 -6.77 -24.85
CA ASP A 38 -6.03 -7.45 -25.50
C ASP A 38 -7.37 -6.71 -25.31
N ASN A 39 -7.49 -5.90 -24.26
CA ASN A 39 -8.76 -5.25 -23.91
C ASN A 39 -8.71 -3.72 -23.88
N VAL A 40 -7.59 -3.11 -24.25
CA VAL A 40 -7.43 -1.64 -24.26
C VAL A 40 -8.44 -0.93 -25.18
N GLU A 41 -8.86 -1.56 -26.26
CA GLU A 41 -9.88 -1.01 -27.15
C GLU A 41 -11.24 -0.83 -26.45
N GLY A 42 -11.51 -1.60 -25.41
CA GLY A 42 -12.74 -1.51 -24.61
C GLY A 42 -12.87 -0.23 -23.76
N VAL A 43 -11.85 0.67 -23.79
CA VAL A 43 -11.96 1.99 -23.12
C VAL A 43 -12.33 3.11 -24.09
N ALA A 44 -12.60 2.81 -25.34
CA ALA A 44 -13.03 3.80 -26.32
C ALA A 44 -14.34 4.46 -25.92
N GLY A 45 -14.40 5.79 -26.01
CA GLY A 45 -15.61 6.56 -25.70
C GLY A 45 -15.85 6.86 -24.22
N TYR A 46 -14.88 6.54 -23.35
CA TYR A 46 -14.89 6.97 -21.95
C TYR A 46 -14.06 8.23 -21.74
N ASP A 47 -14.47 9.07 -20.79
CA ASP A 47 -13.79 10.32 -20.45
C ASP A 47 -12.63 10.09 -19.46
N GLY A 48 -12.69 9.01 -18.69
CA GLY A 48 -11.70 8.68 -17.66
C GLY A 48 -11.60 7.19 -17.40
N LEU A 49 -10.46 6.82 -16.80
CA LEU A 49 -10.12 5.45 -16.49
C LEU A 49 -9.69 5.33 -15.04
N SER A 50 -10.33 4.44 -14.27
CA SER A 50 -9.93 4.12 -12.90
C SER A 50 -9.50 2.67 -12.80
N LEU A 51 -8.28 2.45 -12.29
CA LEU A 51 -7.63 1.15 -12.23
C LEU A 51 -7.23 0.76 -10.80
N SER A 52 -7.10 -0.53 -10.57
CA SER A 52 -6.31 -1.10 -9.47
C SER A 52 -5.28 -2.06 -10.08
N GLN A 53 -4.38 -1.49 -10.90
CA GLN A 53 -3.45 -2.24 -11.73
C GLN A 53 -2.36 -2.90 -10.90
N GLN A 54 -2.17 -4.21 -11.09
CA GLN A 54 -1.16 -5.02 -10.43
C GLN A 54 -0.05 -5.48 -11.39
N ILE A 55 -0.28 -5.36 -12.69
CA ILE A 55 0.61 -5.80 -13.77
C ILE A 55 1.08 -4.55 -14.51
N PRO A 56 2.39 -4.43 -14.83
CA PRO A 56 2.88 -3.33 -15.65
C PRO A 56 2.13 -3.22 -16.99
N LEU A 57 1.86 -1.99 -17.40
CA LEU A 57 1.26 -1.73 -18.71
C LEU A 57 2.35 -1.70 -19.78
N SER A 58 2.06 -2.26 -20.94
CA SER A 58 2.95 -2.17 -22.10
C SER A 58 2.93 -0.77 -22.73
N GLU A 59 3.98 -0.42 -23.47
CA GLU A 59 4.00 0.84 -24.24
C GLU A 59 2.81 0.95 -25.20
N HIS A 60 2.38 -0.17 -25.79
CA HIS A 60 1.21 -0.20 -26.66
C HIS A 60 -0.05 0.33 -25.95
N VAL A 61 -0.28 -0.08 -24.69
CA VAL A 61 -1.44 0.38 -23.90
C VAL A 61 -1.37 1.90 -23.68
N TYR A 62 -0.23 2.46 -23.27
CA TYR A 62 -0.10 3.92 -23.11
C TYR A 62 -0.41 4.67 -24.40
N LYS A 63 0.14 4.21 -25.53
CA LYS A 63 -0.12 4.79 -26.85
C LYS A 63 -1.61 4.75 -27.19
N ARG A 64 -2.24 3.58 -27.05
CA ARG A 64 -3.66 3.42 -27.39
C ARG A 64 -4.58 4.23 -26.49
N LEU A 65 -4.30 4.33 -25.21
CA LEU A 65 -5.07 5.20 -24.30
C LEU A 65 -5.07 6.65 -24.78
N ASN A 66 -3.91 7.18 -25.17
CA ASN A 66 -3.84 8.53 -25.71
C ASN A 66 -4.61 8.69 -27.04
N GLU A 67 -4.47 7.73 -27.97
CA GLU A 67 -5.19 7.73 -29.24
C GLU A 67 -6.72 7.63 -29.06
N LEU A 68 -7.18 6.92 -28.05
CA LEU A 68 -8.59 6.80 -27.66
C LEU A 68 -9.12 8.01 -26.86
N GLY A 69 -8.26 8.99 -26.60
CA GLY A 69 -8.65 10.24 -25.96
C GLY A 69 -8.62 10.23 -24.43
N ILE A 70 -8.21 9.13 -23.79
CA ILE A 70 -8.02 9.08 -22.33
C ILE A 70 -6.90 10.05 -21.94
N LYS A 71 -7.14 10.85 -20.92
CA LYS A 71 -6.17 11.85 -20.40
C LYS A 71 -5.63 11.48 -19.04
N GLN A 72 -6.38 10.71 -18.25
CA GLN A 72 -6.02 10.40 -16.88
C GLN A 72 -6.28 8.92 -16.56
N ILE A 73 -5.31 8.35 -15.85
CA ILE A 73 -5.42 7.06 -15.17
C ILE A 73 -5.48 7.34 -13.67
N ALA A 74 -6.61 7.04 -13.03
CA ALA A 74 -6.77 7.15 -11.59
C ALA A 74 -6.54 5.79 -10.92
N GLN A 75 -5.35 5.59 -10.36
CA GLN A 75 -5.00 4.37 -9.62
C GLN A 75 -5.63 4.36 -8.23
N ARG A 76 -6.38 3.30 -7.88
CA ARG A 76 -7.05 3.14 -6.58
C ARG A 76 -6.17 2.51 -5.50
N SER A 77 -4.85 2.73 -5.55
CA SER A 77 -3.90 2.29 -4.52
C SER A 77 -2.84 3.36 -4.25
N ALA A 78 -2.09 3.18 -3.17
CA ALA A 78 -0.95 4.06 -2.87
C ALA A 78 0.25 3.75 -3.78
N GLY A 79 0.53 2.45 -4.02
CA GLY A 79 1.58 2.01 -4.93
C GLY A 79 1.23 2.32 -6.39
N PHE A 80 2.22 2.76 -7.13
CA PHE A 80 2.11 3.07 -8.56
C PHE A 80 3.31 2.57 -9.38
N ASP A 81 4.13 1.71 -8.81
CA ASP A 81 5.34 1.16 -9.43
C ASP A 81 5.06 0.32 -10.69
N THR A 82 3.81 -0.07 -10.90
CA THR A 82 3.34 -0.75 -12.12
C THR A 82 3.19 0.19 -13.32
N TYR A 83 3.29 1.50 -13.10
CA TYR A 83 3.21 2.50 -14.15
C TYR A 83 4.60 3.02 -14.54
N ASP A 84 4.90 3.01 -15.83
CA ASP A 84 6.03 3.72 -16.39
C ASP A 84 5.65 5.20 -16.59
N LEU A 85 6.18 6.07 -15.73
CA LEU A 85 5.87 7.50 -15.77
C LEU A 85 6.51 8.21 -16.97
N GLU A 86 7.59 7.68 -17.54
CA GLU A 86 8.20 8.22 -18.75
C GLU A 86 7.31 7.94 -19.97
N LEU A 87 6.76 6.72 -20.05
CA LEU A 87 5.77 6.38 -21.06
C LEU A 87 4.47 7.17 -20.87
N ALA A 88 3.98 7.31 -19.64
CA ALA A 88 2.81 8.13 -19.35
C ALA A 88 3.01 9.57 -19.84
N ASN A 89 4.16 10.19 -19.55
CA ASN A 89 4.54 11.51 -20.04
C ASN A 89 4.64 11.57 -21.56
N LYS A 90 5.31 10.59 -22.18
CA LYS A 90 5.46 10.49 -23.62
C LYS A 90 4.14 10.51 -24.36
N TYR A 91 3.13 9.86 -23.78
CA TYR A 91 1.78 9.77 -24.36
C TYR A 91 0.76 10.74 -23.73
N ASN A 92 1.23 11.77 -23.02
CA ASN A 92 0.39 12.82 -22.42
C ASN A 92 -0.72 12.29 -21.49
N LEU A 93 -0.41 11.26 -20.72
CA LEU A 93 -1.30 10.68 -19.72
C LEU A 93 -0.92 11.14 -18.32
N ILE A 94 -1.90 11.54 -17.55
CA ILE A 94 -1.75 11.87 -16.13
C ILE A 94 -2.02 10.60 -15.33
N VAL A 95 -1.06 10.18 -14.50
CA VAL A 95 -1.27 9.10 -13.54
C VAL A 95 -1.44 9.71 -12.16
N SER A 96 -2.58 9.44 -11.52
CA SER A 96 -2.85 9.82 -10.14
C SER A 96 -3.06 8.60 -9.25
N ASN A 97 -2.72 8.70 -7.97
CA ASN A 97 -2.84 7.62 -7.00
C ASN A 97 -3.52 8.09 -5.70
N VAL A 98 -3.70 7.17 -4.74
CA VAL A 98 -4.17 7.46 -3.38
C VAL A 98 -2.98 7.40 -2.42
N PRO A 99 -2.28 8.52 -2.18
CA PRO A 99 -0.95 8.51 -1.57
C PRO A 99 -0.95 8.14 -0.08
N SER A 100 -2.09 8.22 0.61
CA SER A 100 -2.15 7.96 2.06
C SER A 100 -3.58 7.62 2.48
N TYR A 101 -3.96 6.35 2.43
CA TYR A 101 -5.29 5.92 2.90
C TYR A 101 -5.23 5.17 4.24
N SER A 102 -4.17 4.42 4.55
CA SER A 102 -4.07 3.67 5.81
C SER A 102 -2.62 3.35 6.22
N PRO A 103 -1.76 4.35 6.52
CA PRO A 103 -0.41 4.09 6.99
C PRO A 103 -0.40 3.36 8.34
N ASN A 104 -1.40 3.59 9.20
CA ASN A 104 -1.50 2.95 10.50
C ASN A 104 -1.71 1.45 10.37
N SER A 105 -2.63 0.98 9.54
CA SER A 105 -2.88 -0.47 9.38
C SER A 105 -1.64 -1.23 8.92
N ILE A 106 -0.83 -0.64 8.03
CA ILE A 106 0.43 -1.25 7.58
C ILE A 106 1.45 -1.26 8.72
N ALA A 107 1.55 -0.17 9.48
CA ALA A 107 2.46 -0.07 10.62
C ALA A 107 2.08 -1.06 11.73
N GLU A 108 0.80 -1.16 12.07
CA GLU A 108 0.27 -2.12 13.05
C GLU A 108 0.59 -3.57 12.65
N PHE A 109 0.41 -3.90 11.37
CA PHE A 109 0.77 -5.21 10.85
C PHE A 109 2.26 -5.48 10.99
N ALA A 110 3.12 -4.52 10.62
CA ALA A 110 4.59 -4.65 10.74
C ALA A 110 5.01 -4.85 12.21
N VAL A 111 4.47 -4.05 13.13
CA VAL A 111 4.72 -4.18 14.57
C VAL A 111 4.26 -5.55 15.08
N ASN A 112 3.05 -5.98 14.71
CA ASN A 112 2.55 -7.29 15.09
C ASN A 112 3.46 -8.42 14.62
N GLN A 113 3.94 -8.37 13.36
CA GLN A 113 4.87 -9.38 12.86
C GLN A 113 6.20 -9.38 13.62
N ALA A 114 6.75 -8.22 13.92
CA ALA A 114 7.98 -8.12 14.72
C ALA A 114 7.79 -8.74 16.11
N ILE A 115 6.66 -8.47 16.77
CA ILE A 115 6.34 -9.07 18.07
C ILE A 115 6.18 -10.60 17.97
N ASN A 116 5.49 -11.08 16.95
CA ASN A 116 5.30 -12.52 16.72
C ASN A 116 6.62 -13.25 16.56
N VAL A 117 7.59 -12.66 15.85
CA VAL A 117 8.93 -13.21 15.68
C VAL A 117 9.68 -13.22 17.02
N VAL A 118 9.75 -12.07 17.72
CA VAL A 118 10.46 -11.94 18.98
C VAL A 118 9.90 -12.86 20.07
N ARG A 119 8.58 -13.04 20.09
CA ARG A 119 7.87 -13.87 21.08
C ARG A 119 7.73 -15.33 20.66
N HIS A 120 8.36 -15.76 19.57
CA HIS A 120 8.27 -17.13 19.05
C HIS A 120 6.84 -17.64 18.86
N PHE A 121 5.92 -16.74 18.48
CA PHE A 121 4.48 -17.00 18.49
C PHE A 121 4.12 -18.24 17.64
N ASN A 122 4.67 -18.37 16.44
CA ASN A 122 4.37 -19.50 15.56
C ASN A 122 4.82 -20.84 16.18
N GLN A 123 6.01 -20.88 16.80
CA GLN A 123 6.53 -22.07 17.46
C GLN A 123 5.63 -22.46 18.63
N ILE A 124 5.25 -21.48 19.46
CA ILE A 124 4.36 -21.71 20.60
C ILE A 124 2.99 -22.19 20.12
N GLN A 125 2.42 -21.59 19.06
CA GLN A 125 1.13 -22.01 18.49
C GLN A 125 1.16 -23.45 17.96
N THR A 126 2.25 -23.87 17.34
CA THR A 126 2.41 -25.26 16.88
C THR A 126 2.40 -26.22 18.07
N LYS A 127 3.17 -25.93 19.12
CA LYS A 127 3.18 -26.75 20.34
C LYS A 127 1.79 -26.84 20.99
N VAL A 128 1.09 -25.69 21.11
CA VAL A 128 -0.26 -25.64 21.70
C VAL A 128 -1.26 -26.49 20.89
N ARG A 129 -1.20 -26.49 19.57
CA ARG A 129 -2.06 -27.35 18.72
C ARG A 129 -1.81 -28.84 18.91
N GLU A 130 -0.59 -29.19 19.28
CA GLU A 130 -0.17 -30.57 19.60
C GLU A 130 -0.36 -30.92 21.08
N HIS A 131 -1.02 -30.06 21.86
CA HIS A 131 -1.20 -30.17 23.31
C HIS A 131 0.12 -30.30 24.07
N ASP A 132 1.23 -29.76 23.53
CA ASP A 132 2.52 -29.72 24.17
C ASP A 132 2.76 -28.37 24.87
N PHE A 133 2.59 -28.35 26.19
CA PHE A 133 2.77 -27.18 27.03
C PHE A 133 4.10 -27.18 27.78
N ARG A 134 5.04 -28.04 27.41
CA ARG A 134 6.34 -28.12 28.07
C ARG A 134 7.16 -26.88 27.75
N TRP A 135 7.82 -26.36 28.77
CA TRP A 135 8.77 -25.26 28.61
C TRP A 135 10.03 -25.74 27.87
N GLU A 136 10.55 -24.89 27.00
CA GLU A 136 11.81 -25.10 26.27
C GLU A 136 12.62 -23.82 26.23
N PRO A 137 13.98 -23.88 26.34
CA PRO A 137 14.83 -22.72 26.20
C PRO A 137 14.67 -21.97 24.86
N THR A 138 14.28 -22.69 23.80
CA THR A 138 14.13 -22.18 22.44
C THR A 138 12.98 -21.18 22.28
N ILE A 139 12.03 -21.15 23.22
CA ILE A 139 10.92 -20.17 23.24
C ILE A 139 11.16 -19.00 24.19
N LEU A 140 12.33 -18.96 24.82
CA LEU A 140 12.68 -17.83 25.68
C LEU A 140 12.91 -16.57 24.85
N SER A 141 12.28 -15.48 25.25
CA SER A 141 12.34 -14.20 24.53
C SER A 141 12.61 -13.05 25.48
N LYS A 142 13.13 -11.94 24.92
CA LYS A 142 13.27 -10.68 25.65
C LYS A 142 11.95 -9.92 25.69
N SER A 143 11.81 -9.02 26.66
CA SER A 143 10.76 -8.02 26.65
C SER A 143 10.95 -7.07 25.45
N ILE A 144 9.86 -6.64 24.84
CA ILE A 144 9.92 -5.68 23.74
C ILE A 144 10.56 -4.37 24.17
N LYS A 145 10.32 -3.95 25.42
CA LYS A 145 10.95 -2.76 26.01
C LYS A 145 12.47 -2.82 26.02
N ASP A 146 13.04 -4.00 26.19
CA ASP A 146 14.50 -4.19 26.31
C ASP A 146 15.20 -4.36 24.95
N LEU A 147 14.44 -4.19 23.87
CA LEU A 147 14.98 -4.29 22.50
C LEU A 147 15.43 -2.92 22.00
N LYS A 148 16.50 -2.94 21.23
CA LYS A 148 16.86 -1.85 20.33
C LYS A 148 16.21 -2.08 18.98
N VAL A 149 15.41 -1.13 18.54
CA VAL A 149 14.64 -1.21 17.28
C VAL A 149 15.24 -0.22 16.28
N ALA A 150 15.59 -0.70 15.10
CA ALA A 150 16.01 0.15 13.99
C ALA A 150 14.89 0.26 12.95
N VAL A 151 14.51 1.49 12.59
CA VAL A 151 13.53 1.78 11.56
C VAL A 151 14.22 2.45 10.38
N ILE A 152 14.26 1.76 9.25
CA ILE A 152 14.84 2.27 8.01
C ILE A 152 13.71 2.78 7.11
N GLY A 153 13.74 4.07 6.81
CA GLY A 153 12.65 4.76 6.13
C GLY A 153 11.57 5.26 7.10
N LYS A 154 11.51 6.57 7.32
CA LYS A 154 10.58 7.22 8.26
C LYS A 154 9.55 8.10 7.55
N GLY A 155 9.05 7.61 6.43
CA GLY A 155 7.90 8.18 5.75
C GLY A 155 6.61 8.00 6.55
N ARG A 156 5.48 7.98 5.86
CA ARG A 156 4.16 7.91 6.48
C ARG A 156 3.94 6.67 7.36
N ILE A 157 4.52 5.52 6.98
CA ILE A 157 4.39 4.24 7.70
C ILE A 157 5.46 4.15 8.79
N GLY A 158 6.74 4.31 8.43
CA GLY A 158 7.85 4.09 9.37
C GLY A 158 7.80 4.99 10.61
N ARG A 159 7.27 6.23 10.49
CA ARG A 159 7.06 7.08 11.66
C ARG A 159 6.06 6.48 12.65
N VAL A 160 4.99 5.83 12.16
CA VAL A 160 3.99 5.18 13.03
C VAL A 160 4.59 3.96 13.71
N VAL A 161 5.37 3.16 12.98
CA VAL A 161 6.12 2.02 13.57
C VAL A 161 7.05 2.51 14.66
N ALA A 162 7.82 3.57 14.41
CA ALA A 162 8.73 4.14 15.38
C ALA A 162 8.01 4.66 16.63
N ASP A 163 6.87 5.33 16.44
CA ASP A 163 6.04 5.84 17.52
C ASP A 163 5.50 4.71 18.42
N ILE A 164 5.00 3.64 17.82
CA ILE A 164 4.47 2.48 18.56
C ILE A 164 5.59 1.83 19.40
N PHE A 165 6.78 1.65 18.86
CA PHE A 165 7.89 1.06 19.61
C PHE A 165 8.45 2.02 20.66
N ALA A 166 8.65 3.29 20.33
CA ALA A 166 9.22 4.27 21.27
C ALA A 166 8.26 4.64 22.38
N ASN A 167 7.05 5.07 22.05
CA ASN A 167 6.10 5.58 23.02
C ASN A 167 5.18 4.49 23.58
N GLY A 168 4.80 3.48 22.78
CA GLY A 168 3.95 2.38 23.22
C GLY A 168 4.71 1.33 24.02
N TYR A 169 5.78 0.80 23.49
CA TYR A 169 6.59 -0.22 24.15
C TYR A 169 7.77 0.33 24.96
N GLN A 170 8.09 1.61 24.84
CA GLN A 170 9.25 2.24 25.50
C GLN A 170 10.58 1.59 25.13
N SER A 171 10.69 1.08 23.91
CA SER A 171 11.92 0.53 23.36
C SER A 171 12.91 1.64 23.00
N ASP A 172 14.21 1.31 22.97
CA ASP A 172 15.23 2.19 22.38
C ASP A 172 15.11 2.16 20.86
N VAL A 173 14.62 3.26 20.24
CA VAL A 173 14.38 3.32 18.80
C VAL A 173 15.40 4.23 18.12
N VAL A 174 16.10 3.67 17.15
CA VAL A 174 16.96 4.42 16.23
C VAL A 174 16.35 4.40 14.81
N ALA A 175 16.67 5.40 14.02
CA ALA A 175 16.14 5.46 12.67
C ALA A 175 17.14 6.00 11.66
N TYR A 176 16.95 5.59 10.41
CA TYR A 176 17.60 6.18 9.25
C TYR A 176 16.54 6.63 8.24
N ASP A 177 16.73 7.84 7.71
CA ASP A 177 15.96 8.35 6.58
C ASP A 177 16.78 9.46 5.89
N PRO A 178 16.96 9.46 4.57
CA PRO A 178 17.68 10.53 3.86
C PRO A 178 17.04 11.91 4.05
N PHE A 179 15.75 11.94 4.48
CA PHE A 179 15.01 13.18 4.76
C PHE A 179 14.48 13.16 6.21
N PRO A 180 15.33 13.44 7.23
CA PRO A 180 14.94 13.38 8.63
C PRO A 180 13.74 14.28 8.95
N ASN A 181 12.78 13.75 9.71
CA ASN A 181 11.59 14.51 10.14
C ASN A 181 11.78 15.03 11.56
N ALA A 182 11.87 16.35 11.70
CA ALA A 182 12.08 17.02 12.99
C ALA A 182 11.01 16.69 14.05
N LYS A 183 9.75 16.43 13.66
CA LYS A 183 8.66 16.12 14.60
C LYS A 183 8.87 14.81 15.37
N ILE A 184 9.58 13.84 14.78
CA ILE A 184 9.84 12.55 15.41
C ILE A 184 11.28 12.43 15.93
N ALA A 185 12.14 13.37 15.60
CA ALA A 185 13.49 13.43 16.14
C ALA A 185 13.54 13.66 17.65
N THR A 186 12.43 14.06 18.28
CA THR A 186 12.32 14.29 19.73
C THR A 186 12.34 13.01 20.55
N TYR A 187 11.99 11.87 19.98
CA TYR A 187 11.92 10.56 20.67
C TYR A 187 12.62 9.42 19.93
N VAL A 188 13.22 9.71 18.80
CA VAL A 188 13.93 8.73 17.98
C VAL A 188 15.28 9.30 17.58
N ASP A 189 16.34 8.53 17.83
CA ASP A 189 17.69 8.89 17.45
C ASP A 189 17.92 8.59 15.95
N TYR A 190 18.14 9.62 15.16
CA TYR A 190 18.52 9.46 13.76
C TYR A 190 20.00 9.10 13.66
N LYS A 191 20.31 8.10 12.87
CA LYS A 191 21.67 7.67 12.59
C LYS A 191 22.04 8.01 11.15
N ASP A 192 23.26 8.46 10.98
CA ASP A 192 23.92 8.47 9.68
C ASP A 192 24.29 7.03 9.28
N THR A 193 24.30 6.74 8.00
CA THR A 193 24.66 5.39 7.47
C THR A 193 26.13 5.10 7.65
#